data_6332bbb4de320f8023a20d991004e68d
#
_entry.id   6332bbb4de320f8023a20d991004e68d
#
_cell.length_a   1.000
_cell.length_b   1.000
_cell.length_c   1.000
_cell.angle_alpha   90.00
_cell.angle_beta   90.00
_cell.angle_gamma   90.00
#
_symmetry.space_group_name_H-M   'P 1'
#
loop_
_entity.id
_entity.type
_entity.pdbx_description
1 polymer ?
#
loop_
_entity_poly.entity_id
_entity_poly.type
_entity_poly.pdbx_seq_one_letter_code
_entity_poly.pdbx_strand_id
1 'polypeptide(L)'
;MRVKISKMLGVLVLLTLFAGQTFAKEITVRGRLQKTVEAGGWVIVSGNHKYLLLNAQRYQNEKWFMETSEVEAVGETKTDVMTTYMEGTPFEVQSLRPLAESDSAVLQTDSRTLTKVLVSGDSIIQAQPDTAILTISVVTQARAALDAQQQNANKSDAVVRALKSAVGAGAEIKTSGYSLQPQRVYKENQPPTITGYEARNSVTVTLSDLTKVGAVIDAASQAGANDVAGISFTLRKDRPARDEALAEATREALSKAQVIARALGGRVVRIIEVQEEGFERPRPIAYDSLQTMRAQAAAPTPIEVGTLDITSRVQLIAEVEVGGR
;
A
#
# COMPACT_ATOMS: atom_id res chain seq x y z
N MET A 1 54.45 -59.47 -10.11
CA MET A 1 53.96 -60.46 -9.10
C MET A 1 52.56 -60.17 -8.70
N ARG A 2 51.68 -61.12 -8.94
CA ARG A 2 50.23 -61.25 -8.58
C ARG A 2 49.24 -60.30 -9.22
N VAL A 3 48.69 -60.81 -10.28
CA VAL A 3 47.36 -60.59 -10.89
C VAL A 3 46.26 -60.78 -9.85
N LYS A 4 45.22 -59.87 -9.84
CA LYS A 4 43.87 -60.23 -9.39
C LYS A 4 42.84 -59.71 -10.35
N ILE A 5 42.26 -60.64 -11.03
CA ILE A 5 41.02 -60.60 -11.84
C ILE A 5 39.84 -60.33 -10.89
N SER A 6 38.96 -59.41 -11.20
CA SER A 6 37.64 -59.32 -10.58
C SER A 6 36.58 -58.99 -11.60
N LYS A 7 35.79 -59.92 -11.81
CA LYS A 7 34.47 -60.19 -12.35
C LYS A 7 33.62 -58.97 -12.72
N MET A 8 33.32 -58.94 -14.00
CA MET A 8 32.23 -58.24 -14.65
C MET A 8 30.88 -58.86 -14.20
N LEU A 9 30.02 -58.08 -13.55
CA LEU A 9 28.64 -58.47 -13.24
C LEU A 9 27.72 -57.61 -14.08
N GLY A 10 27.13 -58.24 -15.08
CA GLY A 10 26.13 -57.62 -15.94
C GLY A 10 24.84 -57.35 -15.16
N VAL A 11 24.41 -56.10 -15.13
CA VAL A 11 23.08 -55.73 -14.64
C VAL A 11 22.16 -55.65 -15.84
N LEU A 12 21.28 -56.66 -15.91
CA LEU A 12 20.17 -56.74 -16.83
C LEU A 12 19.12 -55.71 -16.38
N VAL A 13 18.99 -54.56 -17.06
CA VAL A 13 17.90 -53.59 -16.82
C VAL A 13 16.66 -54.08 -17.48
N LEU A 14 15.77 -54.62 -16.68
CA LEU A 14 14.40 -54.99 -17.10
C LEU A 14 13.57 -53.71 -17.19
N LEU A 15 13.36 -53.21 -18.42
CA LEU A 15 12.48 -52.05 -18.70
C LEU A 15 11.04 -52.53 -18.57
N THR A 16 10.40 -52.40 -17.40
CA THR A 16 8.97 -52.54 -17.24
C THR A 16 8.29 -51.31 -17.78
N LEU A 17 7.62 -51.44 -18.92
CA LEU A 17 6.64 -50.46 -19.41
C LEU A 17 5.49 -50.43 -18.40
N PHE A 18 5.46 -49.37 -17.57
CA PHE A 18 4.25 -49.00 -16.87
C PHE A 18 3.36 -48.26 -17.89
N ALA A 19 2.41 -48.97 -18.45
CA ALA A 19 1.26 -48.40 -19.10
C ALA A 19 0.51 -47.59 -18.05
N GLY A 20 0.59 -46.23 -18.15
CA GLY A 20 -0.15 -45.33 -17.29
C GLY A 20 -1.65 -45.52 -17.55
N GLN A 21 -2.31 -46.29 -16.73
CA GLN A 21 -3.76 -46.24 -16.62
C GLN A 21 -4.10 -44.91 -15.95
N THR A 22 -4.58 -43.97 -16.73
CA THR A 22 -5.29 -42.79 -16.22
C THR A 22 -6.57 -43.30 -15.57
N PHE A 23 -6.55 -43.45 -14.25
CA PHE A 23 -7.76 -43.66 -13.48
C PHE A 23 -8.62 -42.40 -13.64
N ALA A 24 -9.69 -42.51 -14.44
CA ALA A 24 -10.71 -41.50 -14.48
C ALA A 24 -11.23 -41.31 -13.05
N LYS A 25 -11.17 -40.09 -12.54
CA LYS A 25 -11.54 -39.79 -11.16
C LYS A 25 -13.06 -39.86 -11.02
N GLU A 26 -13.55 -40.84 -10.29
CA GLU A 26 -14.95 -40.91 -9.92
C GLU A 26 -15.34 -39.68 -9.07
N ILE A 27 -16.42 -39.01 -9.44
CA ILE A 27 -16.94 -37.84 -8.74
C ILE A 27 -18.39 -38.07 -8.36
N THR A 28 -18.78 -37.45 -7.23
CA THR A 28 -20.17 -37.40 -6.80
C THR A 28 -20.74 -36.03 -7.14
N VAL A 29 -21.83 -36.00 -7.88
CA VAL A 29 -22.53 -34.77 -8.29
C VAL A 29 -23.90 -34.76 -7.65
N ARG A 30 -24.25 -33.71 -6.94
CA ARG A 30 -25.59 -33.45 -6.41
C ARG A 30 -26.18 -32.24 -7.09
N GLY A 31 -27.44 -32.34 -7.50
CA GLY A 31 -28.11 -31.24 -8.16
C GLY A 31 -29.47 -31.59 -8.69
N ARG A 32 -30.02 -30.72 -9.51
CA ARG A 32 -31.37 -30.84 -10.03
C ARG A 32 -31.37 -31.35 -11.47
N LEU A 33 -32.24 -32.33 -11.76
CA LEU A 33 -32.45 -32.83 -13.11
C LEU A 33 -33.16 -31.77 -13.97
N GLN A 34 -32.65 -31.53 -15.17
CA GLN A 34 -33.27 -30.74 -16.20
C GLN A 34 -33.14 -31.42 -17.57
N LYS A 35 -34.11 -31.15 -18.44
CA LYS A 35 -34.00 -31.53 -19.86
C LYS A 35 -33.01 -30.60 -20.56
N THR A 36 -32.28 -31.14 -21.52
CA THR A 36 -31.46 -30.32 -22.43
C THR A 36 -32.34 -29.47 -23.34
N VAL A 37 -31.77 -28.41 -23.90
CA VAL A 37 -32.46 -27.59 -24.91
C VAL A 37 -32.82 -28.40 -26.15
N GLU A 38 -31.91 -29.31 -26.56
CA GLU A 38 -32.21 -30.29 -27.59
C GLU A 38 -33.02 -31.45 -26.98
N ALA A 39 -34.03 -31.94 -27.73
CA ALA A 39 -34.93 -32.97 -27.26
C ALA A 39 -34.22 -34.29 -26.96
N GLY A 40 -34.52 -34.90 -25.82
CA GLY A 40 -34.07 -36.25 -25.45
C GLY A 40 -32.88 -36.36 -24.51
N GLY A 41 -32.17 -35.25 -24.23
CA GLY A 41 -31.07 -35.22 -23.27
C GLY A 41 -31.48 -34.83 -21.86
N TRP A 42 -30.62 -35.14 -20.88
CA TRP A 42 -30.77 -34.77 -19.49
C TRP A 42 -29.48 -34.26 -18.90
N VAL A 43 -29.56 -33.22 -18.09
CA VAL A 43 -28.44 -32.65 -17.35
C VAL A 43 -28.74 -32.60 -15.86
N ILE A 44 -27.70 -32.73 -15.03
CA ILE A 44 -27.74 -32.35 -13.61
C ILE A 44 -27.17 -30.97 -13.48
N VAL A 45 -27.93 -30.03 -12.95
CA VAL A 45 -27.50 -28.68 -12.63
C VAL A 45 -27.05 -28.63 -11.18
N SER A 46 -25.77 -28.40 -10.98
CA SER A 46 -25.10 -28.31 -9.68
C SER A 46 -24.41 -26.95 -9.55
N GLY A 47 -25.04 -25.99 -8.90
CA GLY A 47 -24.58 -24.61 -8.86
C GLY A 47 -24.45 -24.00 -10.27
N ASN A 48 -23.25 -23.57 -10.66
CA ASN A 48 -22.96 -23.00 -11.98
C ASN A 48 -22.50 -24.05 -13.01
N HIS A 49 -22.49 -25.33 -12.66
CA HIS A 49 -22.03 -26.39 -13.54
C HIS A 49 -23.20 -27.26 -13.99
N LYS A 50 -23.16 -27.69 -15.27
CA LYS A 50 -24.09 -28.62 -15.84
C LYS A 50 -23.35 -29.90 -16.23
N TYR A 51 -23.90 -31.04 -15.88
CA TYR A 51 -23.39 -32.37 -16.20
C TYR A 51 -24.37 -33.11 -17.11
N LEU A 52 -23.96 -33.34 -18.37
CA LEU A 52 -24.79 -34.05 -19.35
C LEU A 52 -24.75 -35.55 -19.08
N LEU A 53 -25.90 -36.14 -18.80
CA LEU A 53 -26.02 -37.58 -18.51
C LEU A 53 -25.96 -38.40 -19.79
N LEU A 54 -24.85 -39.14 -20.00
CA LEU A 54 -24.67 -39.97 -21.22
C LEU A 54 -25.56 -41.22 -21.26
N ASN A 55 -25.94 -41.72 -20.09
CA ASN A 55 -26.70 -42.94 -19.95
C ASN A 55 -28.03 -42.75 -19.18
N ALA A 56 -28.64 -41.57 -19.32
CA ALA A 56 -29.91 -41.20 -18.66
C ALA A 56 -31.05 -42.20 -18.94
N GLN A 57 -31.02 -42.86 -20.09
CA GLN A 57 -32.04 -43.82 -20.51
C GLN A 57 -32.25 -44.96 -19.52
N ARG A 58 -31.27 -45.34 -18.72
CA ARG A 58 -31.37 -46.35 -17.68
C ARG A 58 -32.35 -45.99 -16.57
N TYR A 59 -32.61 -44.70 -16.35
CA TYR A 59 -33.39 -44.18 -15.24
C TYR A 59 -34.73 -43.57 -15.65
N GLN A 60 -35.01 -43.44 -16.97
CA GLN A 60 -36.19 -42.75 -17.49
C GLN A 60 -37.52 -43.41 -17.08
N ASN A 61 -37.51 -44.71 -16.73
CA ASN A 61 -38.70 -45.44 -16.28
C ASN A 61 -38.95 -45.31 -14.76
N GLU A 62 -38.00 -44.69 -14.03
CA GLU A 62 -38.15 -44.51 -12.60
C GLU A 62 -39.10 -43.33 -12.30
N LYS A 63 -40.05 -43.51 -11.38
CA LYS A 63 -41.06 -42.51 -11.06
C LYS A 63 -40.48 -41.18 -10.56
N TRP A 64 -39.31 -41.23 -9.96
CA TRP A 64 -38.62 -40.05 -9.45
C TRP A 64 -37.76 -39.34 -10.51
N PHE A 65 -37.51 -39.98 -11.68
CA PHE A 65 -36.72 -39.40 -12.73
C PHE A 65 -37.53 -38.41 -13.57
N MET A 66 -37.71 -37.23 -13.04
CA MET A 66 -38.48 -36.15 -13.69
C MET A 66 -37.76 -34.84 -13.58
N GLU A 67 -38.16 -33.89 -14.41
CA GLU A 67 -37.63 -32.55 -14.38
C GLU A 67 -37.86 -31.93 -12.99
N THR A 68 -36.82 -31.23 -12.48
CA THR A 68 -36.76 -30.64 -11.14
C THR A 68 -36.46 -31.57 -9.97
N SER A 69 -36.37 -32.90 -10.20
CA SER A 69 -35.98 -33.83 -9.14
C SER A 69 -34.54 -33.57 -8.66
N GLU A 70 -34.37 -33.51 -7.37
CA GLU A 70 -33.06 -33.45 -6.73
C GLU A 70 -32.43 -34.84 -6.69
N VAL A 71 -31.21 -34.98 -7.19
CA VAL A 71 -30.52 -36.26 -7.33
C VAL A 71 -29.07 -36.17 -6.88
N GLU A 72 -28.58 -37.35 -6.46
CA GLU A 72 -27.14 -37.59 -6.30
C GLU A 72 -26.71 -38.62 -7.37
N ALA A 73 -25.70 -38.24 -8.13
CA ALA A 73 -25.10 -39.07 -9.15
C ALA A 73 -23.63 -39.32 -8.81
N VAL A 74 -23.22 -40.59 -8.92
CA VAL A 74 -21.81 -40.99 -8.82
C VAL A 74 -21.40 -41.52 -10.20
N GLY A 75 -20.26 -41.07 -10.69
CA GLY A 75 -19.77 -41.45 -12.02
C GLY A 75 -18.50 -40.69 -12.42
N GLU A 76 -18.24 -40.67 -13.72
CA GLU A 76 -17.03 -40.11 -14.29
C GLU A 76 -17.35 -39.07 -15.38
N THR A 77 -16.59 -37.99 -15.41
CA THR A 77 -16.61 -37.04 -16.53
C THR A 77 -15.84 -37.60 -17.72
N LYS A 78 -16.40 -37.51 -18.92
CA LYS A 78 -15.77 -37.98 -20.17
C LYS A 78 -15.44 -36.76 -21.04
N THR A 79 -14.18 -36.56 -21.35
CA THR A 79 -13.71 -35.45 -22.22
C THR A 79 -13.67 -35.83 -23.71
N ASP A 80 -13.66 -37.14 -24.00
CA ASP A 80 -13.41 -37.63 -25.36
C ASP A 80 -14.67 -38.17 -26.06
N VAL A 81 -15.87 -37.85 -25.53
CA VAL A 81 -17.16 -38.31 -26.09
C VAL A 81 -17.77 -37.17 -26.90
N MET A 82 -17.97 -37.40 -28.19
CA MET A 82 -18.81 -36.54 -29.02
C MET A 82 -20.28 -36.74 -28.67
N THR A 83 -20.97 -35.70 -28.27
CA THR A 83 -22.41 -35.72 -28.00
C THR A 83 -23.13 -34.81 -29.00
N THR A 84 -24.35 -35.13 -29.30
CA THR A 84 -25.25 -34.27 -30.09
C THR A 84 -25.79 -33.10 -29.28
N TYR A 85 -25.64 -33.14 -27.96
CA TYR A 85 -26.08 -32.09 -27.04
C TYR A 85 -24.93 -31.16 -26.77
N MET A 86 -25.12 -29.88 -27.00
CA MET A 86 -24.09 -28.84 -26.79
C MET A 86 -24.15 -28.24 -25.39
N GLU A 87 -24.69 -28.95 -24.42
CA GLU A 87 -24.94 -28.43 -23.08
C GLU A 87 -24.34 -29.36 -22.01
N GLY A 88 -23.48 -28.78 -21.17
CA GLY A 88 -22.90 -29.43 -20.00
C GLY A 88 -21.69 -30.32 -20.26
N THR A 89 -21.01 -30.72 -19.20
CA THR A 89 -19.88 -31.64 -19.25
C THR A 89 -20.40 -33.08 -19.36
N PRO A 90 -19.97 -33.87 -20.36
CA PRO A 90 -20.39 -35.28 -20.50
C PRO A 90 -20.04 -36.08 -19.24
N PHE A 91 -21.04 -36.74 -18.69
CA PHE A 91 -20.95 -37.50 -17.43
C PHE A 91 -21.57 -38.86 -17.55
N GLU A 92 -20.76 -39.89 -17.39
CA GLU A 92 -21.21 -41.28 -17.40
C GLU A 92 -21.55 -41.69 -15.97
N VAL A 93 -22.86 -41.89 -15.73
CA VAL A 93 -23.40 -42.21 -14.41
C VAL A 93 -23.24 -43.70 -14.11
N GLN A 94 -22.62 -44.01 -12.98
CA GLN A 94 -22.57 -45.35 -12.43
C GLN A 94 -23.74 -45.60 -11.50
N SER A 95 -24.10 -44.62 -10.67
CA SER A 95 -25.23 -44.68 -9.75
C SER A 95 -25.95 -43.33 -9.75
N LEU A 96 -27.30 -43.37 -9.81
CA LEU A 96 -28.17 -42.21 -9.70
C LEU A 96 -29.32 -42.54 -8.76
N ARG A 97 -29.51 -41.69 -7.76
CA ARG A 97 -30.58 -41.85 -6.78
C ARG A 97 -31.27 -40.52 -6.49
N PRO A 98 -32.56 -40.53 -6.19
CA PRO A 98 -33.22 -39.33 -5.69
C PRO A 98 -32.67 -38.97 -4.31
N LEU A 99 -32.53 -37.69 -4.04
CA LEU A 99 -32.31 -37.20 -2.70
C LEU A 99 -33.67 -37.24 -1.96
N ALA A 100 -33.71 -37.89 -0.80
CA ALA A 100 -34.89 -37.86 0.04
C ALA A 100 -35.14 -36.46 0.55
N GLU A 101 -36.39 -36.05 0.86
CA GLU A 101 -36.71 -34.74 1.39
C GLU A 101 -35.90 -34.36 2.66
N SER A 102 -35.51 -35.40 3.45
CA SER A 102 -34.59 -35.20 4.58
C SER A 102 -33.16 -34.86 4.18
N ASP A 103 -32.69 -35.29 3.01
CA ASP A 103 -31.37 -34.98 2.49
C ASP A 103 -31.37 -33.68 1.71
N SER A 104 -32.52 -33.27 1.17
CA SER A 104 -32.71 -31.93 0.56
C SER A 104 -32.60 -30.81 1.59
N ALA A 105 -32.94 -31.07 2.86
CA ALA A 105 -32.78 -30.13 3.95
C ALA A 105 -31.30 -29.84 4.29
N VAL A 106 -30.39 -30.76 3.96
CA VAL A 106 -28.94 -30.56 4.11
C VAL A 106 -28.37 -29.73 2.94
N LEU A 107 -29.09 -29.68 1.79
CA LEU A 107 -28.77 -28.78 0.66
C LEU A 107 -29.42 -27.40 0.76
N GLN A 108 -30.20 -27.11 1.80
CA GLN A 108 -30.34 -25.77 2.31
C GLN A 108 -28.98 -25.38 2.91
N THR A 109 -28.00 -25.20 2.04
CA THR A 109 -26.91 -24.29 2.30
C THR A 109 -27.61 -23.07 2.84
N ASP A 110 -27.48 -22.84 4.12
CA ASP A 110 -27.71 -21.56 4.78
C ASP A 110 -27.38 -20.53 3.72
N SER A 111 -28.40 -19.88 3.15
CA SER A 111 -28.23 -18.89 2.08
C SER A 111 -27.66 -17.64 2.72
N ARG A 112 -26.48 -17.81 3.36
CA ARG A 112 -25.71 -16.72 3.88
C ARG A 112 -25.24 -15.95 2.67
N THR A 113 -25.91 -14.88 2.42
CA THR A 113 -25.56 -13.99 1.32
C THR A 113 -24.21 -13.39 1.61
N LEU A 114 -23.21 -13.73 0.80
CA LEU A 114 -21.92 -13.06 0.86
C LEU A 114 -22.02 -11.71 0.17
N THR A 115 -21.62 -10.68 0.85
CA THR A 115 -21.55 -9.33 0.28
C THR A 115 -20.15 -8.74 0.49
N LYS A 116 -19.79 -7.78 -0.35
CA LYS A 116 -18.52 -7.06 -0.21
C LYS A 116 -18.78 -5.74 0.50
N VAL A 117 -17.93 -5.45 1.46
CA VAL A 117 -17.94 -4.20 2.20
C VAL A 117 -16.60 -3.51 1.95
N LEU A 118 -16.65 -2.28 1.44
CA LEU A 118 -15.50 -1.40 1.28
C LEU A 118 -15.51 -0.40 2.43
N VAL A 119 -14.41 -0.32 3.15
CA VAL A 119 -14.20 0.61 4.26
C VAL A 119 -12.83 1.27 4.15
N SER A 120 -12.70 2.45 4.74
CA SER A 120 -11.40 3.09 4.96
C SER A 120 -11.13 3.24 6.45
N GLY A 121 -9.87 3.07 6.83
CA GLY A 121 -9.35 3.39 8.14
C GLY A 121 -8.33 4.51 8.02
N ASP A 122 -8.37 5.43 8.96
CA ASP A 122 -7.49 6.59 9.05
C ASP A 122 -6.78 6.56 10.40
N SER A 123 -5.55 7.08 10.44
CA SER A 123 -4.85 7.27 11.70
C SER A 123 -4.02 8.53 11.69
N ILE A 124 -3.80 9.10 12.86
CA ILE A 124 -2.89 10.23 13.10
C ILE A 124 -2.05 9.88 14.31
N ILE A 125 -0.74 9.70 14.10
CA ILE A 125 0.23 9.47 15.17
C ILE A 125 1.05 10.72 15.36
N GLN A 126 1.12 11.20 16.59
CA GLN A 126 1.96 12.34 16.96
C GLN A 126 3.38 11.87 17.28
N ALA A 127 4.36 12.42 16.54
CA ALA A 127 5.77 12.11 16.74
C ALA A 127 6.57 13.36 17.09
N GLN A 128 7.56 13.21 17.97
CA GLN A 128 8.52 14.27 18.26
C GLN A 128 9.50 14.39 17.11
N PRO A 129 9.75 15.59 16.56
CA PRO A 129 10.80 15.78 15.57
C PRO A 129 12.18 15.40 16.13
N ASP A 130 13.02 14.85 15.27
CA ASP A 130 14.41 14.50 15.61
C ASP A 130 15.44 15.33 14.82
N THR A 131 14.98 16.20 13.96
CA THR A 131 15.83 16.96 13.03
C THR A 131 15.24 18.35 12.79
N ALA A 132 16.08 19.38 12.88
CA ALA A 132 15.78 20.74 12.44
C ALA A 132 16.55 21.07 11.16
N ILE A 133 15.89 21.76 10.25
CA ILE A 133 16.45 22.25 8.99
C ILE A 133 16.26 23.76 9.00
N LEU A 134 17.38 24.49 8.96
CA LEU A 134 17.41 25.97 8.93
C LEU A 134 17.94 26.43 7.59
N THR A 135 17.34 27.45 7.03
CA THR A 135 17.88 28.15 5.87
C THR A 135 18.31 29.56 6.29
N ILE A 136 19.61 29.78 6.28
CA ILE A 136 20.26 31.02 6.72
C ILE A 136 20.93 31.66 5.51
N SER A 137 20.74 32.95 5.31
CA SER A 137 21.30 33.67 4.17
C SER A 137 22.07 34.90 4.57
N VAL A 138 23.05 35.22 3.74
CA VAL A 138 23.76 36.49 3.74
C VAL A 138 23.34 37.28 2.51
N VAL A 139 22.77 38.44 2.71
CA VAL A 139 22.39 39.37 1.65
C VAL A 139 23.29 40.61 1.73
N THR A 140 23.91 41.00 0.62
CA THR A 140 24.73 42.19 0.51
C THR A 140 24.31 42.99 -0.70
N GLN A 141 24.44 44.33 -0.59
CA GLN A 141 24.08 45.26 -1.65
C GLN A 141 25.23 46.25 -1.88
N ALA A 142 25.54 46.52 -3.15
CA ALA A 142 26.50 47.49 -3.55
C ALA A 142 26.16 48.13 -4.91
N ARG A 143 26.80 49.26 -5.25
CA ARG A 143 26.59 49.90 -6.55
C ARG A 143 27.16 49.08 -7.71
N ALA A 144 28.29 48.40 -7.48
CA ALA A 144 28.89 47.50 -8.47
C ALA A 144 28.62 46.03 -8.12
N ALA A 145 28.43 45.21 -9.13
CA ALA A 145 28.16 43.76 -8.97
C ALA A 145 29.32 43.05 -8.26
N LEU A 146 30.55 43.38 -8.64
CA LEU A 146 31.75 42.76 -8.06
C LEU A 146 31.86 43.07 -6.56
N ASP A 147 31.55 44.32 -6.15
CA ASP A 147 31.62 44.73 -4.73
C ASP A 147 30.55 44.00 -3.90
N ALA A 148 29.32 43.89 -4.43
CA ALA A 148 28.25 43.12 -3.78
C ALA A 148 28.66 41.67 -3.58
N GLN A 149 29.23 41.06 -4.62
CA GLN A 149 29.71 39.67 -4.59
C GLN A 149 30.85 39.48 -3.59
N GLN A 150 31.84 40.34 -3.57
CA GLN A 150 33.01 40.22 -2.69
C GLN A 150 32.65 40.40 -1.22
N GLN A 151 31.78 41.37 -0.91
CA GLN A 151 31.23 41.55 0.43
C GLN A 151 30.43 40.32 0.88
N ASN A 152 29.62 39.77 -0.03
CA ASN A 152 28.85 38.57 0.24
C ASN A 152 29.74 37.37 0.54
N ALA A 153 30.77 37.13 -0.28
CA ALA A 153 31.70 36.03 -0.10
C ALA A 153 32.39 36.09 1.27
N ASN A 154 32.90 37.26 1.65
CA ASN A 154 33.61 37.47 2.93
C ASN A 154 32.68 37.21 4.14
N LYS A 155 31.46 37.76 4.11
CA LYS A 155 30.47 37.54 5.18
C LYS A 155 29.97 36.07 5.22
N SER A 156 29.69 35.49 4.07
CA SER A 156 29.25 34.07 3.99
C SER A 156 30.30 33.12 4.54
N ASP A 157 31.58 33.37 4.26
CA ASP A 157 32.66 32.54 4.80
C ASP A 157 32.75 32.69 6.35
N ALA A 158 32.58 33.89 6.91
CA ALA A 158 32.51 34.08 8.36
C ALA A 158 31.31 33.33 8.97
N VAL A 159 30.14 33.42 8.34
CA VAL A 159 28.92 32.71 8.78
C VAL A 159 29.12 31.21 8.75
N VAL A 160 29.67 30.65 7.66
CA VAL A 160 29.91 29.18 7.56
C VAL A 160 30.88 28.70 8.63
N ARG A 161 31.93 29.47 8.94
CA ARG A 161 32.86 29.13 10.04
C ARG A 161 32.15 29.15 11.40
N ALA A 162 31.37 30.20 11.68
CA ALA A 162 30.60 30.28 12.93
C ALA A 162 29.61 29.15 13.08
N LEU A 163 28.88 28.82 12.00
CA LEU A 163 27.97 27.68 11.97
C LEU A 163 28.68 26.36 12.26
N LYS A 164 29.82 26.08 11.61
CA LYS A 164 30.60 24.86 11.85
C LYS A 164 31.06 24.75 13.32
N SER A 165 31.35 25.84 13.97
CA SER A 165 31.72 25.84 15.39
C SER A 165 30.51 25.63 16.30
N ALA A 166 29.35 26.20 15.96
CA ALA A 166 28.14 26.16 16.80
C ALA A 166 27.41 24.79 16.74
N VAL A 167 27.35 24.14 15.56
CA VAL A 167 26.57 22.94 15.37
C VAL A 167 27.18 21.68 16.00
N GLY A 168 28.51 21.62 16.12
CA GLY A 168 29.21 20.42 16.62
C GLY A 168 29.24 19.26 15.63
N ALA A 169 29.63 18.09 16.12
CA ALA A 169 29.69 16.87 15.30
C ALA A 169 28.29 16.36 14.93
N GLY A 170 28.11 15.93 13.70
CA GLY A 170 26.86 15.31 13.21
C GLY A 170 25.85 16.25 12.55
N ALA A 171 26.12 17.55 12.49
CA ALA A 171 25.32 18.46 11.69
C ALA A 171 25.82 18.52 10.25
N GLU A 172 24.91 18.80 9.32
CA GLU A 172 25.20 18.96 7.91
C GLU A 172 24.99 20.42 7.51
N ILE A 173 26.00 21.02 6.86
CA ILE A 173 25.94 22.35 6.35
C ILE A 173 26.17 22.32 4.84
N LYS A 174 25.20 22.81 4.07
CA LYS A 174 25.26 22.87 2.61
C LYS A 174 24.90 24.23 2.10
N THR A 175 25.58 24.72 1.08
CA THR A 175 25.10 25.86 0.30
C THR A 175 23.88 25.44 -0.48
N SER A 176 22.77 26.12 -0.29
CA SER A 176 21.48 25.81 -0.92
C SER A 176 21.08 26.75 -2.03
N GLY A 177 21.78 27.91 -2.14
CA GLY A 177 21.51 28.85 -3.21
C GLY A 177 22.51 30.00 -3.25
N TYR A 178 22.77 30.48 -4.46
CA TYR A 178 23.49 31.71 -4.69
C TYR A 178 22.81 32.50 -5.80
N SER A 179 22.64 33.83 -5.60
CA SER A 179 22.14 34.71 -6.64
C SER A 179 22.84 36.07 -6.58
N LEU A 180 23.03 36.66 -7.76
CA LEU A 180 23.49 38.02 -7.93
C LEU A 180 22.53 38.72 -8.91
N GLN A 181 21.82 39.74 -8.44
CA GLN A 181 20.76 40.38 -9.23
C GLN A 181 20.90 41.90 -9.22
N PRO A 182 20.61 42.56 -10.37
CA PRO A 182 20.54 44.01 -10.41
C PRO A 182 19.28 44.51 -9.71
N GLN A 183 19.40 45.48 -8.86
CA GLN A 183 18.29 46.21 -8.27
C GLN A 183 17.83 47.30 -9.25
N ARG A 184 16.55 47.31 -9.60
CA ARG A 184 15.97 48.24 -10.56
C ARG A 184 14.89 49.09 -9.91
N VAL A 185 14.91 50.36 -10.22
CA VAL A 185 13.83 51.28 -9.87
C VAL A 185 13.01 51.57 -11.13
N TYR A 186 11.71 51.37 -11.00
CA TYR A 186 10.74 51.66 -12.05
C TYR A 186 10.09 53.02 -11.79
N LYS A 187 10.18 53.93 -12.75
CA LYS A 187 9.49 55.21 -12.74
C LYS A 187 8.51 55.25 -13.88
N GLU A 188 7.37 55.94 -13.66
CA GLU A 188 6.35 56.07 -14.69
C GLU A 188 6.92 56.74 -15.93
N ASN A 189 6.64 56.16 -17.11
CA ASN A 189 7.11 56.60 -18.43
C ASN A 189 8.64 56.67 -18.61
N GLN A 190 9.42 55.97 -17.80
CA GLN A 190 10.88 55.86 -17.97
C GLN A 190 11.34 54.41 -18.00
N PRO A 191 12.39 54.07 -18.74
CA PRO A 191 12.99 52.77 -18.68
C PRO A 191 13.54 52.47 -17.27
N PRO A 192 13.50 51.19 -16.81
CA PRO A 192 14.03 50.82 -15.53
C PRO A 192 15.52 51.21 -15.38
N THR A 193 15.86 51.84 -14.27
CA THR A 193 17.23 52.22 -13.97
C THR A 193 17.83 51.27 -12.92
N ILE A 194 19.04 50.76 -13.17
CA ILE A 194 19.80 49.96 -12.22
C ILE A 194 20.39 50.90 -11.17
N THR A 195 20.05 50.68 -9.90
CA THR A 195 20.51 51.46 -8.76
C THR A 195 21.60 50.76 -7.96
N GLY A 196 21.78 49.47 -8.14
CA GLY A 196 22.75 48.64 -7.45
C GLY A 196 22.62 47.19 -7.82
N TYR A 197 23.33 46.36 -7.09
CA TYR A 197 23.31 44.90 -7.20
C TYR A 197 23.14 44.28 -5.82
N GLU A 198 22.38 43.20 -5.75
CA GLU A 198 22.21 42.40 -4.55
C GLU A 198 22.84 41.05 -4.79
N ALA A 199 23.70 40.61 -3.88
CA ALA A 199 24.21 39.24 -3.82
C ALA A 199 23.63 38.55 -2.61
N ARG A 200 23.09 37.33 -2.81
CA ARG A 200 22.52 36.45 -1.78
C ARG A 200 23.23 35.10 -1.82
N ASN A 201 23.67 34.66 -0.68
CA ASN A 201 24.18 33.27 -0.49
C ASN A 201 23.41 32.64 0.65
N SER A 202 22.78 31.50 0.37
CA SER A 202 21.95 30.76 1.31
C SER A 202 22.61 29.44 1.68
N VAL A 203 22.59 29.12 2.97
CA VAL A 203 23.16 27.93 3.56
C VAL A 203 22.05 27.19 4.30
N THR A 204 21.90 25.91 4.02
CA THR A 204 21.01 25.00 4.78
C THR A 204 21.83 24.29 5.82
N VAL A 205 21.35 24.34 7.06
CA VAL A 205 21.92 23.66 8.23
C VAL A 205 20.93 22.63 8.71
N THR A 206 21.36 21.38 8.77
CA THR A 206 20.56 20.27 9.30
C THR A 206 21.14 19.82 10.63
N LEU A 207 20.31 19.87 11.67
CA LEU A 207 20.68 19.57 13.06
C LEU A 207 19.84 18.41 13.60
N SER A 208 20.48 17.48 14.31
CA SER A 208 19.80 16.46 15.11
C SER A 208 19.64 16.84 16.59
N ASP A 209 20.41 17.81 17.06
CA ASP A 209 20.26 18.35 18.41
C ASP A 209 19.41 19.64 18.36
N LEU A 210 18.12 19.47 18.62
CA LEU A 210 17.15 20.58 18.52
C LEU A 210 17.37 21.67 19.56
N THR A 211 18.05 21.38 20.66
CA THR A 211 18.34 22.37 21.71
C THR A 211 19.35 23.43 21.26
N LYS A 212 20.11 23.15 20.19
CA LYS A 212 21.10 24.06 19.65
C LYS A 212 20.58 25.02 18.59
N VAL A 213 19.32 24.88 18.15
CA VAL A 213 18.75 25.66 17.06
C VAL A 213 18.87 27.15 17.33
N GLY A 214 18.47 27.62 18.51
CA GLY A 214 18.59 29.04 18.88
C GLY A 214 20.03 29.54 18.86
N ALA A 215 20.96 28.80 19.48
CA ALA A 215 22.37 29.16 19.51
C ALA A 215 23.02 29.23 18.11
N VAL A 216 22.57 28.35 17.18
CA VAL A 216 23.04 28.35 15.79
C VAL A 216 22.56 29.59 15.05
N ILE A 217 21.32 30.02 15.27
CA ILE A 217 20.79 31.26 14.68
C ILE A 217 21.55 32.47 15.21
N ASP A 218 21.78 32.50 16.53
CA ASP A 218 22.51 33.62 17.16
C ASP A 218 23.95 33.72 16.67
N ALA A 219 24.64 32.56 16.56
CA ALA A 219 26.01 32.51 16.03
C ALA A 219 26.10 32.97 14.56
N ALA A 220 25.12 32.55 13.74
CA ALA A 220 25.05 33.00 12.35
C ALA A 220 24.82 34.50 12.22
N SER A 221 23.88 35.02 13.01
CA SER A 221 23.56 36.48 13.02
C SER A 221 24.74 37.33 13.48
N GLN A 222 25.44 36.92 14.52
CA GLN A 222 26.66 37.59 15.02
C GLN A 222 27.78 37.57 13.98
N ALA A 223 27.85 36.50 13.16
CA ALA A 223 28.85 36.38 12.09
C ALA A 223 28.49 37.14 10.81
N GLY A 224 27.27 37.73 10.73
CA GLY A 224 26.84 38.59 9.62
C GLY A 224 25.75 38.02 8.73
N ALA A 225 25.11 36.91 9.12
CA ALA A 225 23.86 36.48 8.50
C ALA A 225 22.77 37.51 8.82
N ASN A 226 21.99 37.89 7.83
CA ASN A 226 20.96 38.95 7.96
C ASN A 226 19.60 38.53 7.40
N ASP A 227 19.45 37.23 7.05
CA ASP A 227 18.20 36.67 6.59
C ASP A 227 18.11 35.21 7.03
N VAL A 228 17.06 34.89 7.78
CA VAL A 228 16.71 33.51 8.20
C VAL A 228 15.37 33.19 7.56
N ALA A 229 15.39 32.43 6.49
CA ALA A 229 14.20 32.17 5.68
C ALA A 229 13.19 31.25 6.37
N GLY A 230 13.60 30.56 7.43
CA GLY A 230 12.71 29.71 8.23
C GLY A 230 13.41 28.55 8.91
N ILE A 231 12.66 27.94 9.84
CA ILE A 231 13.03 26.71 10.53
C ILE A 231 11.97 25.67 10.20
N SER A 232 12.42 24.50 9.85
CA SER A 232 11.55 23.36 9.60
C SER A 232 11.98 22.21 10.50
N PHE A 233 11.03 21.67 11.25
CA PHE A 233 11.25 20.47 12.04
C PHE A 233 10.74 19.25 11.27
N THR A 234 11.50 18.17 11.30
CA THR A 234 11.17 16.94 10.57
C THR A 234 11.60 15.72 11.36
N LEU A 235 11.15 14.57 10.88
CA LEU A 235 11.53 13.27 11.42
C LEU A 235 12.42 12.57 10.37
N ARG A 236 13.71 12.40 10.67
CA ARG A 236 14.65 11.68 9.79
C ARG A 236 14.40 10.19 9.85
N LYS A 237 14.06 9.67 11.03
CA LYS A 237 13.71 8.27 11.28
C LYS A 237 12.19 8.12 11.39
N ASP A 238 11.49 8.43 10.33
CA ASP A 238 10.03 8.44 10.27
C ASP A 238 9.39 7.03 10.20
N ARG A 239 10.17 6.01 9.82
CA ARG A 239 9.67 4.65 9.60
C ARG A 239 8.91 4.05 10.77
N PRO A 240 9.39 4.09 12.03
CA PRO A 240 8.64 3.53 13.15
C PRO A 240 7.26 4.19 13.34
N ALA A 241 7.20 5.52 13.23
CA ALA A 241 5.94 6.25 13.36
C ALA A 241 4.98 5.97 12.19
N ARG A 242 5.51 5.77 10.99
CA ARG A 242 4.72 5.34 9.83
C ARG A 242 4.17 3.94 9.99
N ASP A 243 5.01 3.00 10.42
CA ASP A 243 4.60 1.60 10.63
C ASP A 243 3.49 1.54 11.69
N GLU A 244 3.58 2.38 12.73
CA GLU A 244 2.55 2.52 13.76
C GLU A 244 1.26 3.12 13.21
N ALA A 245 1.35 4.21 12.44
CA ALA A 245 0.21 4.85 11.78
C ALA A 245 -0.50 3.88 10.84
N LEU A 246 0.25 3.15 10.01
CA LEU A 246 -0.29 2.16 9.09
C LEU A 246 -1.00 1.01 9.82
N ALA A 247 -0.40 0.53 10.90
CA ALA A 247 -1.01 -0.52 11.72
C ALA A 247 -2.31 -0.06 12.39
N GLU A 248 -2.38 1.19 12.86
CA GLU A 248 -3.58 1.77 13.45
C GLU A 248 -4.69 1.96 12.41
N ALA A 249 -4.38 2.55 11.25
CA ALA A 249 -5.32 2.72 10.15
C ALA A 249 -5.89 1.37 9.69
N THR A 250 -5.04 0.34 9.61
CA THR A 250 -5.49 -1.01 9.25
C THR A 250 -6.43 -1.61 10.29
N ARG A 251 -6.12 -1.43 11.59
CA ARG A 251 -7.00 -1.88 12.69
C ARG A 251 -8.34 -1.16 12.66
N GLU A 252 -8.34 0.12 12.38
CA GLU A 252 -9.57 0.90 12.27
C GLU A 252 -10.43 0.44 11.09
N ALA A 253 -9.84 0.24 9.89
CA ALA A 253 -10.56 -0.29 8.73
C ALA A 253 -11.19 -1.66 9.04
N LEU A 254 -10.43 -2.57 9.65
CA LEU A 254 -10.93 -3.89 10.04
C LEU A 254 -12.07 -3.79 11.07
N SER A 255 -11.94 -2.91 12.05
CA SER A 255 -12.98 -2.65 13.04
C SER A 255 -14.27 -2.15 12.39
N LYS A 256 -14.18 -1.20 11.45
CA LYS A 256 -15.33 -0.71 10.68
C LYS A 256 -16.02 -1.84 9.90
N ALA A 257 -15.25 -2.69 9.22
CA ALA A 257 -15.80 -3.85 8.52
C ALA A 257 -16.55 -4.81 9.46
N GLN A 258 -15.99 -5.07 10.64
CA GLN A 258 -16.62 -5.92 11.66
C GLN A 258 -17.90 -5.30 12.26
N VAL A 259 -17.93 -3.98 12.46
CA VAL A 259 -19.13 -3.26 12.92
C VAL A 259 -20.24 -3.36 11.90
N ILE A 260 -19.93 -3.13 10.61
CA ILE A 260 -20.90 -3.25 9.51
C ILE A 260 -21.41 -4.69 9.42
N ALA A 261 -20.52 -5.67 9.46
CA ALA A 261 -20.89 -7.08 9.40
C ALA A 261 -21.88 -7.47 10.52
N ARG A 262 -21.60 -7.04 11.76
CA ARG A 262 -22.47 -7.27 12.92
C ARG A 262 -23.83 -6.57 12.77
N ALA A 263 -23.85 -5.33 12.27
CA ALA A 263 -25.09 -4.59 12.01
C ALA A 263 -25.96 -5.27 10.95
N LEU A 264 -25.35 -6.00 10.01
CA LEU A 264 -26.06 -6.81 9.00
C LEU A 264 -26.43 -8.22 9.53
N GLY A 265 -26.25 -8.50 10.82
CA GLY A 265 -26.52 -9.79 11.43
C GLY A 265 -25.54 -10.89 11.05
N GLY A 266 -24.37 -10.53 10.57
CA GLY A 266 -23.37 -11.46 10.06
C GLY A 266 -21.97 -11.22 10.64
N ARG A 267 -20.96 -11.67 9.91
CA ARG A 267 -19.55 -11.58 10.30
C ARG A 267 -18.64 -11.38 9.08
N VAL A 268 -17.46 -10.85 9.30
CA VAL A 268 -16.39 -10.81 8.30
C VAL A 268 -15.88 -12.24 8.07
N VAL A 269 -15.91 -12.71 6.84
CA VAL A 269 -15.45 -14.04 6.44
C VAL A 269 -13.96 -14.01 6.08
N ARG A 270 -13.59 -13.04 5.24
CA ARG A 270 -12.19 -12.85 4.81
C ARG A 270 -11.96 -11.43 4.32
N ILE A 271 -10.71 -11.05 4.30
CA ILE A 271 -10.27 -9.84 3.62
C ILE A 271 -9.94 -10.20 2.18
N ILE A 272 -10.50 -9.44 1.24
CA ILE A 272 -10.29 -9.64 -0.20
C ILE A 272 -9.12 -8.82 -0.68
N GLU A 273 -9.05 -7.56 -0.24
CA GLU A 273 -8.07 -6.59 -0.70
C GLU A 273 -7.76 -5.59 0.41
N VAL A 274 -6.51 -5.18 0.49
CA VAL A 274 -6.04 -4.08 1.35
C VAL A 274 -5.15 -3.21 0.49
N GLN A 275 -5.47 -1.92 0.45
CA GLN A 275 -4.69 -0.92 -0.28
C GLN A 275 -4.32 0.21 0.66
N GLU A 276 -3.03 0.53 0.73
CA GLU A 276 -2.55 1.76 1.36
C GLU A 276 -2.77 2.93 0.40
N GLU A 277 -3.53 3.93 0.84
CA GLU A 277 -3.65 5.19 0.11
C GLU A 277 -2.47 6.07 0.48
N GLY A 278 -1.56 6.22 -0.42
CA GLY A 278 -0.36 7.05 -0.45
C GLY A 278 0.05 7.79 0.82
N PHE A 279 1.32 7.72 1.14
CA PHE A 279 1.91 8.44 2.26
C PHE A 279 2.12 9.93 1.89
N GLU A 280 1.46 10.84 2.58
CA GLU A 280 1.87 12.24 2.61
C GLU A 280 3.03 12.38 3.61
N ARG A 281 4.18 12.85 3.12
CA ARG A 281 5.28 13.22 4.04
C ARG A 281 4.78 14.30 4.97
N PRO A 282 5.09 14.26 6.27
CA PRO A 282 4.75 15.30 7.20
C PRO A 282 5.21 16.62 6.62
N ARG A 283 4.27 17.53 6.39
CA ARG A 283 4.63 18.87 5.97
C ARG A 283 5.21 19.58 7.19
N PRO A 284 6.38 20.20 7.07
CA PRO A 284 6.90 21.03 8.14
C PRO A 284 5.85 22.09 8.46
N ILE A 285 5.47 22.19 9.71
CA ILE A 285 4.65 23.30 10.16
C ILE A 285 5.57 24.51 10.17
N ALA A 286 5.42 25.38 9.16
CA ALA A 286 6.08 26.68 9.15
C ALA A 286 5.42 27.54 10.23
N TYR A 287 6.09 27.76 11.35
CA TYR A 287 5.68 28.79 12.29
C TYR A 287 5.97 30.14 11.67
N ASP A 288 4.92 30.83 11.27
CA ASP A 288 4.98 32.23 10.85
C ASP A 288 5.23 33.09 12.09
N SER A 289 6.50 33.43 12.35
CA SER A 289 6.90 34.24 13.50
C SER A 289 6.63 35.70 13.24
N LEU A 290 5.37 36.10 13.21
CA LEU A 290 4.98 37.50 13.34
C LEU A 290 4.76 37.85 14.81
N GLN A 291 5.82 38.07 15.56
CA GLN A 291 5.71 38.89 16.75
C GLN A 291 7.03 39.68 17.04
N THR A 292 6.93 40.97 16.77
CA THR A 292 7.59 42.10 17.43
C THR A 292 8.85 41.81 18.27
N MET A 293 10.00 42.09 17.68
CA MET A 293 11.26 42.27 18.40
C MET A 293 11.15 43.43 19.40
N ARG A 294 10.99 43.09 20.67
CA ARG A 294 11.44 43.95 21.75
C ARG A 294 12.90 43.57 22.03
N ALA A 295 13.79 44.53 21.71
CA ALA A 295 15.18 44.41 22.07
C ALA A 295 15.31 44.40 23.61
N GLN A 296 15.69 43.23 24.14
CA GLN A 296 16.19 43.11 25.50
C GLN A 296 17.29 42.03 25.53
N ALA A 297 18.35 42.32 26.28
CA ALA A 297 19.63 41.67 26.29
C ALA A 297 19.59 40.14 26.29
N ALA A 298 20.37 39.54 25.36
CA ALA A 298 21.11 38.29 25.49
C ALA A 298 20.42 37.06 26.13
N ALA A 299 19.15 36.81 25.82
CA ALA A 299 18.61 35.48 25.94
C ALA A 299 18.72 34.79 24.55
N PRO A 300 19.10 33.49 24.49
CA PRO A 300 19.12 32.79 23.22
C PRO A 300 17.74 32.84 22.55
N THR A 301 17.73 32.88 21.20
CA THR A 301 16.49 32.91 20.45
C THR A 301 15.58 31.74 20.89
N PRO A 302 14.40 32.02 21.48
CA PRO A 302 13.52 30.94 21.97
C PRO A 302 12.92 30.18 20.79
N ILE A 303 13.07 28.88 20.79
CA ILE A 303 12.55 27.97 19.74
C ILE A 303 11.72 26.87 20.41
N GLU A 304 10.44 26.87 20.09
CA GLU A 304 9.51 25.83 20.54
C GLU A 304 9.39 24.76 19.44
N VAL A 305 9.72 23.52 19.83
CA VAL A 305 9.63 22.36 18.95
C VAL A 305 8.27 21.71 19.19
N GLY A 306 7.35 21.80 18.25
CA GLY A 306 6.05 21.13 18.34
C GLY A 306 6.13 19.63 18.05
N THR A 307 4.98 19.00 17.84
CA THR A 307 4.85 17.62 17.38
C THR A 307 4.53 17.59 15.88
N LEU A 308 4.85 16.49 15.23
CA LEU A 308 4.53 16.21 13.83
C LEU A 308 3.39 15.19 13.77
N ASP A 309 2.39 15.47 12.97
CA ASP A 309 1.32 14.51 12.69
C ASP A 309 1.72 13.61 11.52
N ILE A 310 1.80 12.32 11.79
CA ILE A 310 2.02 11.27 10.80
C ILE A 310 0.69 10.62 10.52
N THR A 311 0.19 10.81 9.31
CA THR A 311 -1.09 10.28 8.87
C THR A 311 -0.92 9.03 8.01
N SER A 312 -1.83 8.08 8.15
CA SER A 312 -1.95 6.94 7.25
C SER A 312 -3.42 6.69 6.94
N ARG A 313 -3.68 6.21 5.73
CA ARG A 313 -5.02 5.78 5.30
C ARG A 313 -4.93 4.44 4.60
N VAL A 314 -5.86 3.55 4.93
CA VAL A 314 -5.97 2.22 4.36
C VAL A 314 -7.40 2.01 3.85
N GLN A 315 -7.53 1.57 2.60
CA GLN A 315 -8.77 0.99 2.09
C GLN A 315 -8.75 -0.52 2.26
N LEU A 316 -9.88 -1.09 2.67
CA LEU A 316 -10.04 -2.51 2.89
C LEU A 316 -11.36 -2.99 2.29
N ILE A 317 -11.28 -4.04 1.48
CA ILE A 317 -12.44 -4.77 0.98
C ILE A 317 -12.55 -6.07 1.76
N ALA A 318 -13.64 -6.22 2.50
CA ALA A 318 -13.97 -7.44 3.24
C ALA A 318 -15.15 -8.15 2.59
N GLU A 319 -15.12 -9.46 2.59
CA GLU A 319 -16.28 -10.31 2.32
C GLU A 319 -16.99 -10.61 3.63
N VAL A 320 -18.26 -10.27 3.66
CA VAL A 320 -19.11 -10.38 4.85
C VAL A 320 -20.22 -11.39 4.56
N GLU A 321 -20.39 -12.31 5.48
CA GLU A 321 -21.54 -13.20 5.54
C GLU A 321 -22.68 -12.44 6.21
N VAL A 322 -23.80 -12.29 5.52
CA VAL A 322 -25.00 -11.60 6.05
C VAL A 322 -25.98 -12.66 6.55
N GLY A 323 -26.47 -12.51 7.78
CA GLY A 323 -27.51 -13.40 8.32
C GLY A 323 -28.78 -13.23 7.51
N GLY A 324 -29.34 -14.34 6.99
CA GLY A 324 -30.69 -14.35 6.45
C GLY A 324 -31.69 -13.98 7.58
N ARG A 325 -32.58 -13.06 7.27
CA ARG A 325 -33.77 -12.80 8.12
C ARG A 325 -34.77 -13.92 7.97
#